data_77a404a0cbd8d96ce5ab217f583b3664
#
_entry.id   77a404a0cbd8d96ce5ab217f583b3664
#
_cell.length_a   1.000
_cell.length_b   1.000
_cell.length_c   1.000
_cell.angle_alpha   90.00
_cell.angle_beta   90.00
_cell.angle_gamma   90.00
#
_symmetry.space_group_name_H-M   'P 1'
#
loop_
_entity.id
_entity.type
_entity.pdbx_description
1 polymer ?
#
loop_
_entity_poly.entity_id
_entity_poly.type
_entity_poly.pdbx_seq_one_letter_code
_entity_poly.pdbx_strand_id
1 'polypeptide(L)'
;MDDRPIYMISVAAELVGMHPQTLRMYETKGLVRPQRTPGGTRLYSEADLERLRIVQRLTTELRVNLAGVELVLRLEDELRRAHAQLERMQREMRNEVENVHRQYRRDLVVYRESRLPERHS
;
A
#
# COMPACT_ATOMS: atom_id res chain seq x y z
N MET A 1 -2.15 4.91 -3.86
CA MET A 1 -1.68 6.27 -4.13
C MET A 1 -0.44 6.20 -5.03
N ASP A 2 -0.27 7.17 -5.90
CA ASP A 2 0.78 7.12 -6.92
C ASP A 2 2.16 7.36 -6.30
N ASP A 3 3.09 6.43 -6.52
CA ASP A 3 4.47 6.49 -6.02
C ASP A 3 5.45 7.07 -7.04
N ARG A 4 4.96 7.52 -8.20
CA ARG A 4 5.85 8.08 -9.22
C ARG A 4 6.46 9.41 -8.75
N PRO A 5 7.79 9.57 -8.80
CA PRO A 5 8.45 10.80 -8.38
C PRO A 5 8.36 11.84 -9.50
N ILE A 6 7.49 12.83 -9.35
CA ILE A 6 7.20 13.81 -10.40
C ILE A 6 7.35 15.27 -9.95
N TYR A 7 7.43 15.57 -8.66
CA TYR A 7 7.46 16.94 -8.17
C TYR A 7 8.83 17.31 -7.62
N MET A 8 9.41 18.40 -8.12
CA MET A 8 10.59 19.02 -7.52
C MET A 8 10.20 19.66 -6.17
N ILE A 9 11.18 19.86 -5.30
CA ILE A 9 10.91 20.34 -3.93
C ILE A 9 10.14 21.66 -3.88
N SER A 10 10.44 22.61 -4.77
CA SER A 10 9.74 23.89 -4.81
C SER A 10 8.25 23.73 -5.11
N VAL A 11 7.91 22.84 -6.04
CA VAL A 11 6.52 22.55 -6.39
C VAL A 11 5.84 21.75 -5.29
N ALA A 12 6.51 20.74 -4.75
CA ALA A 12 6.00 19.94 -3.65
C ALA A 12 5.67 20.82 -2.43
N ALA A 13 6.58 21.70 -2.07
CA ALA A 13 6.40 22.66 -0.96
C ALA A 13 5.19 23.56 -1.18
N GLU A 14 5.02 24.06 -2.39
CA GLU A 14 3.86 24.89 -2.74
C GLU A 14 2.56 24.10 -2.62
N LEU A 15 2.52 22.87 -3.15
CA LEU A 15 1.34 22.04 -3.13
C LEU A 15 0.87 21.65 -1.72
N VAL A 16 1.81 21.48 -0.80
CA VAL A 16 1.48 21.13 0.60
C VAL A 16 1.44 22.35 1.53
N GLY A 17 1.74 23.55 1.02
CA GLY A 17 1.71 24.77 1.80
C GLY A 17 2.80 24.85 2.87
N MET A 18 3.99 24.32 2.59
CA MET A 18 5.13 24.35 3.49
C MET A 18 6.33 25.04 2.84
N HIS A 19 7.25 25.51 3.68
CA HIS A 19 8.52 26.03 3.21
C HIS A 19 9.41 24.86 2.73
N PRO A 20 10.16 25.02 1.62
CA PRO A 20 11.09 23.97 1.15
C PRO A 20 12.06 23.49 2.22
N GLN A 21 12.53 24.38 3.08
CA GLN A 21 13.44 24.03 4.16
C GLN A 21 12.78 23.07 5.18
N THR A 22 11.48 23.21 5.40
CA THR A 22 10.72 22.28 6.26
C THR A 22 10.71 20.88 5.65
N LEU A 23 10.55 20.77 4.32
CA LEU A 23 10.60 19.49 3.63
C LEU A 23 11.98 18.84 3.77
N ARG A 24 13.05 19.64 3.66
CA ARG A 24 14.43 19.13 3.85
C ARG A 24 14.65 18.64 5.30
N MET A 25 14.10 19.36 6.26
CA MET A 25 14.18 18.97 7.67
C MET A 25 13.46 17.64 7.90
N TYR A 26 12.26 17.47 7.34
CA TYR A 26 11.50 16.22 7.46
C TYR A 26 12.23 15.06 6.80
N GLU A 27 12.87 15.26 5.65
CA GLU A 27 13.70 14.27 5.02
C GLU A 27 14.86 13.84 5.94
N THR A 28 15.55 14.83 6.52
CA THR A 28 16.65 14.58 7.48
C THR A 28 16.17 13.76 8.67
N LYS A 29 14.95 14.00 9.14
CA LYS A 29 14.33 13.25 10.23
C LYS A 29 13.80 11.87 9.81
N GLY A 30 13.85 11.54 8.53
CA GLY A 30 13.36 10.28 8.03
C GLY A 30 11.84 10.19 7.90
N LEU A 31 11.13 11.32 8.00
CA LEU A 31 9.67 11.35 7.92
C LEU A 31 9.16 11.23 6.48
N VAL A 32 9.96 11.62 5.52
CA VAL A 32 9.66 11.49 4.09
C VAL A 32 10.95 11.11 3.36
N ARG A 33 10.83 10.33 2.29
CA ARG A 33 11.97 9.84 1.52
C ARG A 33 11.75 10.09 0.03
N PRO A 34 11.97 11.31 -0.46
CA PRO A 34 11.86 11.58 -1.89
C PRO A 34 12.94 10.83 -2.66
N GLN A 35 12.65 10.46 -3.89
CA GLN A 35 13.64 9.88 -4.77
C GLN A 35 14.57 11.01 -5.29
N ARG A 36 15.77 10.61 -5.71
CA ARG A 36 16.72 11.55 -6.29
C ARG A 36 17.03 11.17 -7.73
N THR A 37 17.14 12.18 -8.58
CA THR A 37 17.64 11.99 -9.94
C THR A 37 19.12 11.63 -9.89
N PRO A 38 19.72 11.13 -10.98
CA PRO A 38 21.17 10.90 -11.05
C PRO A 38 21.98 12.15 -10.71
N GLY A 39 21.44 13.35 -10.97
CA GLY A 39 22.08 14.64 -10.61
C GLY A 39 21.87 15.06 -9.16
N GLY A 40 21.19 14.26 -8.34
CA GLY A 40 20.96 14.54 -6.92
C GLY A 40 19.75 15.41 -6.61
N THR A 41 18.90 15.71 -7.59
CA THR A 41 17.68 16.49 -7.40
C THR A 41 16.60 15.63 -6.74
N ARG A 42 15.96 16.20 -5.69
CA ARG A 42 14.83 15.54 -5.01
C ARG A 42 13.59 15.56 -5.89
N LEU A 43 12.91 14.42 -5.98
CA LEU A 43 11.61 14.29 -6.63
C LEU A 43 10.61 13.63 -5.69
N TYR A 44 9.50 14.31 -5.48
CA TYR A 44 8.43 13.88 -4.58
C TYR A 44 7.29 13.23 -5.38
N SER A 45 6.71 12.17 -4.84
CA SER A 45 5.53 11.52 -5.39
C SER A 45 4.26 12.07 -4.74
N GLU A 46 3.10 11.71 -5.28
CA GLU A 46 1.81 12.00 -4.64
C GLU A 46 1.72 11.35 -3.25
N ALA A 47 2.27 10.14 -3.09
CA ALA A 47 2.33 9.47 -1.80
C ALA A 47 3.19 10.27 -0.80
N ASP A 48 4.30 10.84 -1.26
CA ASP A 48 5.14 11.70 -0.43
C ASP A 48 4.39 12.96 0.00
N LEU A 49 3.62 13.57 -0.90
CA LEU A 49 2.82 14.76 -0.57
C LEU A 49 1.76 14.44 0.48
N GLU A 50 1.10 13.30 0.36
CA GLU A 50 0.12 12.87 1.37
C GLU A 50 0.77 12.65 2.71
N ARG A 51 1.95 12.03 2.73
CA ARG A 51 2.72 11.83 3.95
C ARG A 51 3.09 13.16 4.61
N LEU A 52 3.49 14.15 3.81
CA LEU A 52 3.77 15.50 4.30
C LEU A 52 2.54 16.18 4.89
N ARG A 53 1.37 15.98 4.29
CA ARG A 53 0.10 16.52 4.82
C ARG A 53 -0.25 15.90 6.17
N ILE A 54 -0.02 14.60 6.33
CA ILE A 54 -0.22 13.89 7.60
C ILE A 54 0.71 14.45 8.66
N VAL A 55 1.99 14.62 8.35
CA VAL A 55 2.97 15.21 9.27
C VAL A 55 2.54 16.62 9.70
N GLN A 56 2.11 17.43 8.75
CA GLN A 56 1.66 18.80 9.03
C GLN A 56 0.45 18.81 9.96
N ARG A 57 -0.54 17.97 9.68
CA ARG A 57 -1.74 17.88 10.51
C ARG A 57 -1.40 17.45 11.94
N LEU A 58 -0.55 16.43 12.08
CA LEU A 58 -0.16 15.96 13.41
C LEU A 58 0.61 17.01 14.19
N THR A 59 1.49 17.76 13.55
CA THR A 59 2.32 18.77 14.22
C THR A 59 1.58 20.08 14.50
N THR A 60 0.74 20.53 13.58
CA THR A 60 0.07 21.84 13.71
C THR A 60 -1.30 21.75 14.37
N GLU A 61 -2.14 20.81 13.96
CA GLU A 61 -3.51 20.71 14.50
C GLU A 61 -3.57 19.90 15.79
N LEU A 62 -2.87 18.77 15.84
CA LEU A 62 -2.89 17.88 17.00
C LEU A 62 -1.72 18.11 17.95
N ARG A 63 -0.77 18.96 17.58
CA ARG A 63 0.41 19.33 18.37
C ARG A 63 1.22 18.13 18.85
N VAL A 64 1.29 17.09 18.02
CA VAL A 64 2.12 15.92 18.29
C VAL A 64 3.58 16.29 18.02
N ASN A 65 4.49 15.92 18.92
CA ASN A 65 5.91 16.16 18.68
C ASN A 65 6.47 15.22 17.61
N LEU A 66 7.68 15.52 17.12
CA LEU A 66 8.26 14.75 16.01
C LEU A 66 8.45 13.27 16.34
N ALA A 67 8.77 12.93 17.56
CA ALA A 67 8.90 11.53 17.97
C ALA A 67 7.56 10.79 17.87
N GLY A 68 6.47 11.46 18.29
CA GLY A 68 5.12 10.93 18.14
C GLY A 68 4.70 10.80 16.67
N VAL A 69 5.08 11.78 15.84
CA VAL A 69 4.84 11.72 14.39
C VAL A 69 5.54 10.52 13.76
N GLU A 70 6.80 10.29 14.12
CA GLU A 70 7.54 9.11 13.65
C GLU A 70 6.83 7.81 14.01
N LEU A 71 6.31 7.72 15.23
CA LEU A 71 5.57 6.55 15.69
C LEU A 71 4.29 6.35 14.88
N VAL A 72 3.51 7.41 14.67
CA VAL A 72 2.26 7.35 13.89
C VAL A 72 2.55 6.90 12.47
N LEU A 73 3.57 7.46 11.83
CA LEU A 73 3.94 7.09 10.45
C LEU A 73 4.38 5.63 10.36
N ARG A 74 5.12 5.15 11.35
CA ARG A 74 5.53 3.74 11.42
C ARG A 74 4.32 2.83 11.55
N LEU A 75 3.38 3.17 12.42
CA LEU A 75 2.16 2.39 12.61
C LEU A 75 1.29 2.38 11.36
N GLU A 76 1.20 3.50 10.66
CA GLU A 76 0.48 3.56 9.38
C GLU A 76 1.12 2.69 8.32
N ASP A 77 2.46 2.67 8.25
CA ASP A 77 3.18 1.79 7.31
C ASP A 77 2.95 0.32 7.64
N GLU A 78 2.98 -0.03 8.93
CA GLU A 78 2.68 -1.39 9.39
C GLU A 78 1.25 -1.78 9.07
N LEU A 79 0.31 -0.87 9.27
CA LEU A 79 -1.10 -1.10 8.97
C LEU A 79 -1.32 -1.35 7.47
N ARG A 80 -0.69 -0.56 6.61
CA ARG A 80 -0.76 -0.78 5.16
C ARG A 80 -0.21 -2.12 4.76
N ARG A 81 0.93 -2.53 5.33
CA ARG A 81 1.51 -3.86 5.07
C ARG A 81 0.60 -4.97 5.55
N ALA A 82 -0.01 -4.81 6.72
CA ALA A 82 -0.96 -5.79 7.25
C ALA A 82 -2.19 -5.92 6.37
N HIS A 83 -2.74 -4.80 5.89
CA HIS A 83 -3.86 -4.80 4.96
C HIS A 83 -3.52 -5.49 3.65
N ALA A 84 -2.35 -5.20 3.08
CA ALA A 84 -1.91 -5.83 1.83
C ALA A 84 -1.75 -7.35 2.00
N GLN A 85 -1.20 -7.78 3.13
CA GLN A 85 -1.06 -9.20 3.46
C GLN A 85 -2.43 -9.85 3.63
N LEU A 86 -3.35 -9.20 4.32
CA LEU A 86 -4.70 -9.71 4.51
C LEU A 86 -5.44 -9.87 3.19
N GLU A 87 -5.34 -8.90 2.30
CA GLU A 87 -5.94 -8.99 0.97
C GLU A 87 -5.36 -10.15 0.16
N ARG A 88 -4.04 -10.37 0.22
CA ARG A 88 -3.40 -11.51 -0.44
C ARG A 88 -3.91 -12.83 0.12
N MET A 89 -3.99 -12.93 1.45
CA MET A 89 -4.51 -14.15 2.11
C MET A 89 -5.96 -14.42 1.74
N GLN A 90 -6.78 -13.38 1.63
CA GLN A 90 -8.17 -13.52 1.22
C GLN A 90 -8.28 -13.99 -0.23
N ARG A 91 -7.44 -13.46 -1.12
CA ARG A 91 -7.42 -13.91 -2.52
C ARG A 91 -6.97 -15.37 -2.64
N GLU A 92 -5.92 -15.74 -1.92
CA GLU A 92 -5.42 -17.12 -1.88
C GLU A 92 -6.48 -18.08 -1.36
N MET A 93 -7.17 -17.70 -0.29
CA MET A 93 -8.24 -18.50 0.29
C MET A 93 -9.39 -18.68 -0.70
N ARG A 94 -9.81 -17.61 -1.37
CA ARG A 94 -10.87 -17.69 -2.40
C ARG A 94 -10.46 -18.61 -3.55
N ASN A 95 -9.23 -18.50 -4.01
CA ASN A 95 -8.71 -19.35 -5.08
C ASN A 95 -8.67 -20.82 -4.65
N GLU A 96 -8.24 -21.08 -3.43
CA GLU A 96 -8.19 -22.44 -2.89
C GLU A 96 -9.58 -23.04 -2.72
N VAL A 97 -10.53 -22.28 -2.19
CA VAL A 97 -11.93 -22.71 -2.06
C VAL A 97 -12.50 -22.99 -3.45
N GLU A 98 -12.25 -22.13 -4.43
CA GLU A 98 -12.71 -22.32 -5.78
C GLU A 98 -12.09 -23.56 -6.44
N ASN A 99 -10.83 -23.83 -6.20
CA ASN A 99 -10.15 -25.03 -6.67
C ASN A 99 -10.74 -26.28 -6.05
N VAL A 100 -11.02 -26.26 -4.75
CA VAL A 100 -11.67 -27.37 -4.03
C VAL A 100 -13.05 -27.64 -4.61
N HIS A 101 -13.84 -26.58 -4.86
CA HIS A 101 -15.16 -26.71 -5.48
C HIS A 101 -15.08 -27.33 -6.87
N ARG A 102 -14.13 -26.90 -7.69
CA ARG A 102 -13.93 -27.47 -9.03
C ARG A 102 -13.54 -28.93 -8.95
N GLN A 103 -12.65 -29.28 -8.06
CA GLN A 103 -12.21 -30.67 -7.85
C GLN A 103 -13.38 -31.54 -7.38
N TYR A 104 -14.17 -31.06 -6.43
CA TYR A 104 -15.34 -31.76 -5.94
C TYR A 104 -16.36 -32.01 -7.04
N ARG A 105 -16.66 -31.02 -7.86
CA ARG A 105 -17.59 -31.17 -8.97
C ARG A 105 -17.07 -32.18 -10.01
N ARG A 106 -15.78 -32.14 -10.28
CA ARG A 106 -15.13 -33.09 -11.21
C ARG A 106 -15.22 -34.50 -10.69
N ASP A 107 -14.89 -34.72 -9.43
CA ASP A 107 -14.94 -36.02 -8.79
C ASP A 107 -16.38 -36.56 -8.75
N LEU A 108 -17.34 -35.68 -8.50
CA LEU A 108 -18.76 -36.06 -8.48
C LEU A 108 -19.23 -36.48 -9.88
N VAL A 109 -18.81 -35.80 -10.92
CA VAL A 109 -19.15 -36.15 -12.31
C VAL A 109 -18.56 -37.50 -12.67
N VAL A 110 -17.29 -37.74 -12.35
CA VAL A 110 -16.63 -39.04 -12.58
C VAL A 110 -17.34 -40.16 -11.85
N TYR A 111 -17.67 -39.94 -10.57
CA TYR A 111 -18.42 -40.91 -9.78
C TYR A 111 -19.79 -41.22 -10.39
N ARG A 112 -20.50 -40.19 -10.84
CA ARG A 112 -21.82 -40.32 -11.46
C ARG A 112 -21.73 -41.12 -12.77
N GLU A 113 -20.74 -40.86 -13.60
CA GLU A 113 -20.50 -41.60 -14.86
C GLU A 113 -20.16 -43.07 -14.61
N SER A 114 -19.33 -43.34 -13.59
CA SER A 114 -18.95 -44.72 -13.26
C SER A 114 -20.10 -45.54 -12.67
N ARG A 115 -21.13 -44.87 -12.13
CA ARG A 115 -22.31 -45.53 -11.53
C ARG A 115 -23.48 -45.65 -12.50
N LEU A 116 -23.43 -45.01 -13.64
CA LEU A 116 -24.49 -45.15 -14.64
C LEU A 116 -24.50 -46.58 -15.22
N PRO A 117 -25.68 -47.24 -15.31
CA PRO A 117 -25.75 -48.55 -15.93
C PRO A 117 -25.40 -48.46 -17.43
N GLU A 118 -24.63 -49.42 -17.90
CA GLU A 118 -24.34 -49.53 -19.33
C GLU A 118 -25.65 -49.71 -20.12
N ARG A 119 -25.82 -48.93 -21.18
CA ARG A 119 -26.95 -49.08 -22.08
C ARG A 119 -26.61 -50.16 -23.07
N HIS A 120 -27.23 -51.30 -22.87
CA HIS A 120 -27.21 -52.36 -23.87
C HIS A 120 -28.25 -52.02 -24.95
N SER A 121 -27.78 -51.81 -26.16
CA SER A 121 -28.66 -51.62 -27.31
C SER A 121 -29.24 -52.92 -27.78
#